data_27907b7851dcb2cbe05d1f74db52aafd
#
_entry.id   27907b7851dcb2cbe05d1f74db52aafd
#
_cell.length_a   1.000
_cell.length_b   1.000
_cell.length_c   1.000
_cell.angle_alpha   90.00
_cell.angle_beta   90.00
_cell.angle_gamma   90.00
#
_symmetry.space_group_name_H-M   'P 1'
#
loop_
_entity.id
_entity.type
_entity.pdbx_description
1 polymer ?
#
loop_
_entity_poly.entity_id
_entity_poly.type
_entity_poly.pdbx_seq_one_letter_code
_entity_poly.pdbx_strand_id
1 'polypeptide(L)'
;MSTYVLLTKLSVDNLHNPKRRETMGREWFEEVKKKCPEVKWIDHYALLGPFDFMDIYEAPDEEAAAKVSMITMSQGAVKAESWSAIPYKKFLEIAKEL
;
A
#
# COMPACT_ATOMS: atom_id res chain seq x y z
N MET A 1 -4.92 12.44 9.79
CA MET A 1 -4.25 11.53 8.83
C MET A 1 -5.22 11.15 7.73
N SER A 2 -4.72 10.96 6.54
CA SER A 2 -5.53 10.52 5.40
C SER A 2 -5.38 9.02 5.19
N THR A 3 -6.42 8.42 4.62
CA THR A 3 -6.43 6.98 4.30
C THR A 3 -6.01 6.76 2.86
N TYR A 4 -5.18 5.75 2.66
CA TYR A 4 -4.69 5.36 1.33
C TYR A 4 -4.86 3.86 1.13
N VAL A 5 -5.01 3.47 -0.13
CA VAL A 5 -5.00 2.07 -0.54
C VAL A 5 -3.77 1.85 -1.41
N LEU A 6 -2.86 1.01 -0.95
CA LEU A 6 -1.69 0.62 -1.73
C LEU A 6 -2.02 -0.62 -2.54
N LEU A 7 -1.92 -0.51 -3.86
CA LEU A 7 -2.13 -1.62 -4.77
C LEU A 7 -0.78 -2.02 -5.37
N THR A 8 -0.37 -3.24 -5.12
CA THR A 8 0.95 -3.75 -5.47
C THR A 8 0.85 -4.87 -6.48
N LYS A 9 1.67 -4.77 -7.54
CA LYS A 9 1.85 -5.85 -8.52
C LYS A 9 3.30 -6.29 -8.49
N LEU A 10 3.53 -7.58 -8.28
CA LEU A 10 4.87 -8.15 -8.25
C LEU A 10 5.36 -8.47 -9.67
N SER A 11 6.68 -8.53 -9.84
CA SER A 11 7.28 -9.02 -11.07
C SER A 11 7.01 -10.52 -11.23
N VAL A 12 7.05 -11.02 -12.46
CA VAL A 12 6.87 -12.45 -12.76
C VAL A 12 7.89 -13.30 -12.01
N ASP A 13 9.14 -12.85 -11.94
CA ASP A 13 10.21 -13.57 -11.24
C ASP A 13 9.88 -13.74 -9.74
N ASN A 14 9.30 -12.73 -9.13
CA ASN A 14 8.91 -12.77 -7.72
C ASN A 14 7.67 -13.64 -7.48
N LEU A 15 6.82 -13.82 -8.48
CA LEU A 15 5.64 -14.66 -8.36
C LEU A 15 5.96 -16.16 -8.39
N HIS A 16 7.06 -16.56 -9.02
CA HIS A 16 7.41 -17.97 -9.22
C HIS A 16 7.99 -18.66 -7.98
N ASN A 17 8.36 -17.94 -6.94
CA ASN A 17 8.94 -18.54 -5.74
C ASN A 17 8.12 -18.20 -4.49
N PRO A 18 7.17 -19.07 -4.09
CA PRO A 18 6.30 -18.82 -2.94
C PRO A 18 7.04 -18.62 -1.62
N LYS A 19 8.15 -19.33 -1.42
CA LYS A 19 8.94 -19.21 -0.19
C LYS A 19 9.61 -17.84 -0.10
N ARG A 20 10.05 -17.32 -1.22
CA ARG A 20 10.69 -16.01 -1.29
C ARG A 20 9.68 -14.89 -0.99
N ARG A 21 8.42 -15.09 -1.31
CA ARG A 21 7.36 -14.09 -1.05
C ARG A 21 7.25 -13.74 0.42
N GLU A 22 7.32 -14.74 1.31
CA GLU A 22 7.24 -14.49 2.75
C GLU A 22 8.41 -13.62 3.22
N THR A 23 9.63 -13.95 2.78
CA THR A 23 10.82 -13.17 3.10
C THR A 23 10.73 -11.76 2.53
N MET A 24 10.30 -11.61 1.28
CA MET A 24 10.13 -10.32 0.63
C MET A 24 9.09 -9.45 1.34
N GLY A 25 7.98 -10.05 1.72
CA GLY A 25 6.92 -9.34 2.45
C GLY A 25 7.42 -8.81 3.78
N ARG A 26 8.19 -9.62 4.51
CA ARG A 26 8.78 -9.22 5.78
C ARG A 26 9.80 -8.09 5.59
N GLU A 27 10.69 -8.22 4.63
CA GLU A 27 11.70 -7.20 4.33
C GLU A 27 11.05 -5.89 3.91
N TRP A 28 10.01 -5.96 3.07
CA TRP A 28 9.25 -4.79 2.67
C TRP A 28 8.63 -4.09 3.88
N PHE A 29 7.96 -4.86 4.74
CA PHE A 29 7.29 -4.30 5.92
C PHE A 29 8.28 -3.65 6.89
N GLU A 30 9.42 -4.29 7.11
CA GLU A 30 10.48 -3.72 7.95
C GLU A 30 11.00 -2.40 7.37
N GLU A 31 11.18 -2.34 6.05
CA GLU A 31 11.69 -1.15 5.37
C GLU A 31 10.69 0.01 5.45
N VAL A 32 9.41 -0.24 5.19
CA VAL A 32 8.40 0.83 5.27
C VAL A 32 8.21 1.31 6.71
N LYS A 33 8.28 0.43 7.68
CA LYS A 33 8.20 0.83 9.09
C LYS A 33 9.39 1.68 9.51
N LYS A 34 10.57 1.35 9.02
CA LYS A 34 11.81 2.06 9.34
C LYS A 34 11.83 3.46 8.72
N LYS A 35 11.46 3.55 7.45
CA LYS A 35 11.56 4.81 6.68
C LYS A 35 10.32 5.68 6.77
N CYS A 36 9.18 5.09 7.10
CA CYS A 36 7.90 5.80 7.22
C CYS A 36 7.25 5.45 8.56
N PRO A 37 7.88 5.81 9.70
CA PRO A 37 7.36 5.44 11.02
C PRO A 37 6.01 6.10 11.34
N GLU A 38 5.67 7.18 10.64
CA GLU A 38 4.39 7.90 10.81
C GLU A 38 3.22 7.19 10.15
N VAL A 39 3.48 6.21 9.29
CA VAL A 39 2.42 5.47 8.58
C VAL A 39 1.82 4.43 9.52
N LYS A 40 0.49 4.39 9.54
CA LYS A 40 -0.26 3.41 10.31
C LYS A 40 -0.89 2.38 9.37
N TRP A 41 -0.48 1.13 9.48
CA TRP A 41 -0.99 0.03 8.67
C TRP A 41 -2.29 -0.50 9.28
N ILE A 42 -3.37 -0.52 8.47
CA ILE A 42 -4.71 -0.91 8.94
C ILE A 42 -5.01 -2.34 8.55
N ASP A 43 -4.80 -2.71 7.27
CA ASP A 43 -5.20 -4.01 6.77
C ASP A 43 -4.35 -4.41 5.57
N HIS A 44 -4.32 -5.71 5.27
CA HIS A 44 -3.50 -6.27 4.21
C HIS A 44 -4.21 -7.49 3.60
N TYR A 45 -4.36 -7.49 2.27
CA TYR A 45 -5.04 -8.57 1.55
C TYR A 45 -4.22 -9.01 0.34
N ALA A 46 -4.23 -10.31 0.07
CA ALA A 46 -3.79 -10.85 -1.22
C ALA A 46 -4.99 -10.80 -2.16
N LEU A 47 -4.75 -10.43 -3.40
CA LEU A 47 -5.81 -10.25 -4.40
C LEU A 47 -5.68 -11.26 -5.53
N LEU A 48 -6.81 -11.66 -6.08
CA LEU A 48 -6.89 -12.49 -7.29
C LEU A 48 -7.40 -11.61 -8.42
N GLY A 49 -6.51 -10.87 -9.06
CA GLY A 49 -6.89 -9.91 -10.10
C GLY A 49 -5.67 -9.21 -10.67
N PRO A 50 -5.85 -8.00 -11.23
CA PRO A 50 -4.75 -7.26 -11.86
C PRO A 50 -3.61 -6.91 -10.92
N PHE A 51 -3.89 -6.77 -9.63
CA PHE A 51 -2.90 -6.52 -8.59
C PHE A 51 -2.77 -7.74 -7.69
N ASP A 52 -1.62 -7.91 -7.06
CA ASP A 52 -1.34 -9.05 -6.20
C ASP A 52 -1.67 -8.79 -4.74
N PHE A 53 -1.52 -7.54 -4.28
CA PHE A 53 -1.78 -7.17 -2.89
C PHE A 53 -2.49 -5.82 -2.79
N MET A 54 -3.27 -5.69 -1.71
CA MET A 54 -3.89 -4.44 -1.33
C MET A 54 -3.62 -4.20 0.15
N ASP A 55 -3.06 -3.05 0.46
CA ASP A 55 -2.84 -2.62 1.84
C ASP A 55 -3.61 -1.34 2.10
N ILE A 56 -4.28 -1.27 3.24
CA ILE A 56 -4.95 -0.06 3.67
C ILE A 56 -4.08 0.56 4.76
N TYR A 57 -3.74 1.84 4.61
CA TYR A 57 -2.91 2.52 5.57
C TYR A 57 -3.33 3.98 5.74
N GLU A 58 -2.91 4.57 6.86
CA GLU A 58 -3.09 6.00 7.12
C GLU A 58 -1.74 6.67 7.12
N ALA A 59 -1.67 7.84 6.51
CA ALA A 59 -0.45 8.64 6.44
C ALA A 59 -0.78 10.13 6.60
N PRO A 60 0.16 10.94 7.11
CA PRO A 60 -0.10 12.36 7.34
C PRO A 60 -0.31 13.16 6.06
N ASP A 61 0.35 12.79 4.98
CA ASP A 61 0.31 13.55 3.72
C ASP A 61 0.68 12.69 2.50
N GLU A 62 0.58 13.30 1.32
CA GLU A 62 0.91 12.66 0.04
C GLU A 62 2.40 12.31 -0.07
N GLU A 63 3.27 13.05 0.58
CA GLU A 63 4.71 12.74 0.54
C GLU A 63 4.99 11.42 1.22
N ALA A 64 4.36 11.15 2.36
CA ALA A 64 4.49 9.87 3.04
C ALA A 64 3.92 8.74 2.17
N ALA A 65 2.78 8.96 1.51
CA ALA A 65 2.19 7.99 0.60
C ALA A 65 3.11 7.71 -0.60
N ALA A 66 3.73 8.75 -1.15
CA ALA A 66 4.69 8.60 -2.25
C ALA A 66 5.90 7.75 -1.81
N LYS A 67 6.41 7.98 -0.60
CA LYS A 67 7.49 7.17 -0.04
C LYS A 67 7.13 5.69 0.04
N VAL A 68 5.92 5.41 0.54
CA VAL A 68 5.44 4.02 0.64
C VAL A 68 5.45 3.35 -0.73
N SER A 69 4.91 4.02 -1.76
CA SER A 69 4.91 3.48 -3.12
C SER A 69 6.32 3.29 -3.68
N MET A 70 7.20 4.26 -3.46
CA MET A 70 8.59 4.19 -3.95
C MET A 70 9.38 3.06 -3.29
N ILE A 71 9.23 2.87 -1.98
CA ILE A 71 9.87 1.78 -1.26
C ILE A 71 9.35 0.45 -1.80
N THR A 72 8.04 0.34 -2.01
CA THR A 72 7.42 -0.88 -2.53
C THR A 72 7.99 -1.25 -3.89
N MET A 73 8.15 -0.28 -4.78
CA MET A 73 8.76 -0.53 -6.08
C MET A 73 10.23 -0.93 -5.96
N SER A 74 10.98 -0.35 -5.04
CA SER A 74 12.38 -0.72 -4.82
C SER A 74 12.53 -2.13 -4.25
N GLN A 75 11.48 -2.69 -3.68
CA GLN A 75 11.48 -4.03 -3.07
C GLN A 75 10.91 -5.11 -4.01
N GLY A 76 10.86 -4.85 -5.30
CA GLY A 76 10.53 -5.87 -6.30
C GLY A 76 9.14 -5.79 -6.91
N ALA A 77 8.38 -4.76 -6.64
CA ALA A 77 7.11 -4.54 -7.30
C ALA A 77 7.32 -3.87 -8.66
N VAL A 78 6.53 -4.25 -9.66
CA VAL A 78 6.51 -3.56 -10.97
C VAL A 78 5.54 -2.40 -10.96
N LYS A 79 4.54 -2.44 -10.08
CA LYS A 79 3.60 -1.33 -9.83
C LYS A 79 3.32 -1.24 -8.35
N ALA A 80 3.26 -0.01 -7.85
CA ALA A 80 2.87 0.28 -6.48
C ALA A 80 2.13 1.61 -6.50
N GLU A 81 0.80 1.54 -6.52
CA GLU A 81 -0.06 2.72 -6.59
C GLU A 81 -0.67 2.98 -5.22
N SER A 82 -0.54 4.20 -4.72
CA SER A 82 -1.20 4.61 -3.50
C SER A 82 -2.39 5.51 -3.86
N TRP A 83 -3.58 4.97 -3.70
CA TRP A 83 -4.81 5.69 -4.00
C TRP A 83 -5.33 6.37 -2.74
N SER A 84 -5.64 7.66 -2.85
CA SER A 84 -6.33 8.35 -1.77
C SER A 84 -7.72 7.77 -1.61
N ALA A 85 -8.10 7.41 -0.39
CA ALA A 85 -9.39 6.82 -0.09
C ALA A 85 -10.12 7.68 0.93
N ILE A 86 -11.37 8.02 0.64
CA ILE A 86 -12.21 8.81 1.54
C ILE A 86 -13.18 7.83 2.20
N PRO A 87 -13.20 7.77 3.56
CA PRO A 87 -14.20 6.95 4.24
C PRO A 87 -15.60 7.33 3.78
N TYR A 88 -16.45 6.33 3.52
CA TYR A 88 -17.76 6.57 2.94
C TYR A 88 -18.60 7.59 3.74
N LYS A 89 -18.53 7.50 5.06
CA LYS A 89 -19.22 8.45 5.94
C LYS A 89 -18.80 9.89 5.64
N LYS A 90 -17.51 10.13 5.45
CA LYS A 90 -16.96 11.44 5.11
C LYS A 90 -17.43 11.88 3.72
N PHE A 91 -17.46 10.94 2.77
CA PHE A 91 -17.97 11.20 1.43
C PHE A 91 -19.42 11.69 1.48
N LEU A 92 -20.28 11.07 2.31
CA LEU A 92 -21.66 11.49 2.47
C LEU A 92 -21.78 12.91 3.06
N GLU A 93 -20.91 13.25 4.00
CA GLU A 93 -20.88 14.61 4.56
C GLU A 93 -20.55 15.65 3.49
N ILE A 94 -19.58 15.34 2.64
CA ILE A 94 -19.20 16.22 1.52
C ILE A 94 -20.37 16.34 0.55
N ALA A 95 -21.02 15.23 0.21
CA ALA A 95 -22.16 15.22 -0.72
C ALA A 95 -23.32 16.08 -0.24
N LYS A 96 -23.55 16.18 1.08
CA LYS A 96 -24.62 17.00 1.65
C LYS A 96 -24.39 18.49 1.47
N GLU A 97 -23.15 18.91 1.21
CA GLU A 97 -22.81 20.31 0.98
C GLU A 97 -23.05 20.74 -0.47
N LEU A 98 -23.34 19.80 -1.35
CA LEU A 98 -23.61 20.07 -2.77
C LEU A 98 -25.13 20.27 -2.99
#